data_1a6944567ba436556e7c79b2947f65cb
#
_entry.id   1a6944567ba436556e7c79b2947f65cb
#
_cell.length_a   1.000
_cell.length_b   1.000
_cell.length_c   1.000
_cell.angle_alpha   90.00
_cell.angle_beta   90.00
_cell.angle_gamma   90.00
#
_symmetry.space_group_name_H-M   'P 1'
#
loop_
_entity.id
_entity.type
_entity.pdbx_description
1 polymer ?
#
loop_
_entity_poly.entity_id
_entity_poly.type
_entity_poly.pdbx_seq_one_letter_code
_entity_poly.pdbx_strand_id
1 'polypeptide(L)'
;MVLLVYYLSVRLGEEIFARYRLLLYANLLTSYSLLVSFILQGYAFYSISFSTLSILVFFFFVINFWKDLNRIREKTVSQLWFRWALIFGAISALGPFSLAYLMSEKMADQNWYLSSVYYYLHFQYNGWFLFAGLGLLTDQLELLKISAKKINYAFYLFCGACIPAYFLSVLWLPFVGSIYYLLIAAILAQLIGWALILETIFKNSAILSKHLSKMAKVIFILSAIAFTIKLILQTGSIHPQLSQLSYGFRPIIIGYLHLVLLGVTSIFIIGYIFSQKFLRVTKSIVIGISIFVVGVIVNELLLMVQGVAAMAYQVVPHIQFMLLGAAIVLMVGLGILFFGTLARSKA
;
A
#
# COMPACT_ATOMS: atom_id res chain seq x y z
N MET A 1 -9.16 -5.59 1.92
CA MET A 1 -10.03 -6.75 2.23
C MET A 1 -11.08 -7.00 1.14
N VAL A 2 -11.94 -6.04 0.76
CA VAL A 2 -13.04 -6.24 -0.22
C VAL A 2 -12.57 -6.89 -1.52
N LEU A 3 -11.49 -6.41 -2.15
CA LEU A 3 -10.97 -6.96 -3.41
C LEU A 3 -10.47 -8.42 -3.27
N LEU A 4 -9.95 -8.79 -2.10
CA LEU A 4 -9.55 -10.17 -1.84
C LEU A 4 -10.78 -11.08 -1.65
N VAL A 5 -11.83 -10.58 -0.98
CA VAL A 5 -13.10 -11.32 -0.91
C VAL A 5 -13.71 -11.49 -2.30
N TYR A 6 -13.61 -10.47 -3.15
CA TYR A 6 -14.01 -10.59 -4.55
C TYR A 6 -13.23 -11.68 -5.29
N TYR A 7 -11.90 -11.72 -5.13
CA TYR A 7 -11.08 -12.80 -5.68
C TYR A 7 -11.62 -14.19 -5.27
N LEU A 8 -11.94 -14.36 -3.98
CA LEU A 8 -12.54 -15.62 -3.50
C LEU A 8 -13.92 -15.90 -4.11
N SER A 9 -14.75 -14.87 -4.24
CA SER A 9 -16.12 -15.05 -4.77
C SER A 9 -16.12 -15.50 -6.24
N VAL A 10 -15.18 -15.02 -7.04
CA VAL A 10 -14.99 -15.47 -8.42
C VAL A 10 -14.62 -16.96 -8.49
N ARG A 11 -13.91 -17.48 -7.47
CA ARG A 11 -13.38 -18.85 -7.43
C ARG A 11 -14.26 -19.83 -6.68
N LEU A 12 -14.98 -19.39 -5.67
CA LEU A 12 -15.75 -20.22 -4.73
C LEU A 12 -17.28 -19.96 -4.76
N GLY A 13 -17.73 -18.92 -5.50
CA GLY A 13 -19.11 -18.53 -5.60
C GLY A 13 -19.48 -17.29 -4.81
N GLU A 14 -20.61 -16.67 -5.18
CA GLU A 14 -21.06 -15.37 -4.63
C GLU A 14 -21.41 -15.43 -3.13
N GLU A 15 -21.76 -16.60 -2.59
CA GLU A 15 -22.06 -16.77 -1.17
C GLU A 15 -20.91 -16.34 -0.24
N ILE A 16 -19.69 -16.29 -0.77
CA ILE A 16 -18.51 -15.82 -0.03
C ILE A 16 -18.71 -14.39 0.48
N PHE A 17 -19.29 -13.49 -0.31
CA PHE A 17 -19.57 -12.12 0.15
C PHE A 17 -20.49 -12.08 1.38
N ALA A 18 -21.52 -12.92 1.41
CA ALA A 18 -22.43 -13.00 2.56
C ALA A 18 -21.70 -13.42 3.83
N ARG A 19 -20.77 -14.40 3.73
CA ARG A 19 -19.94 -14.87 4.83
C ARG A 19 -19.02 -13.77 5.38
N TYR A 20 -18.39 -12.97 4.52
CA TYR A 20 -17.46 -11.91 4.92
C TYR A 20 -18.14 -10.58 5.25
N ARG A 21 -19.43 -10.43 5.01
CA ARG A 21 -20.19 -9.18 5.16
C ARG A 21 -19.96 -8.52 6.52
N LEU A 22 -20.08 -9.28 7.61
CA LEU A 22 -19.87 -8.75 8.96
C LEU A 22 -18.44 -8.27 9.17
N LEU A 23 -17.44 -9.03 8.72
CA LEU A 23 -16.03 -8.64 8.81
C LEU A 23 -15.72 -7.38 8.00
N LEU A 24 -16.31 -7.24 6.82
CA LEU A 24 -16.13 -6.05 5.98
C LEU A 24 -16.76 -4.81 6.62
N TYR A 25 -17.96 -4.94 7.21
CA TYR A 25 -18.59 -3.85 7.96
C TYR A 25 -17.80 -3.50 9.24
N ALA A 26 -17.32 -4.51 9.97
CA ALA A 26 -16.48 -4.28 11.14
C ALA A 26 -15.17 -3.55 10.78
N ASN A 27 -14.52 -3.95 9.67
CA ASN A 27 -13.34 -3.24 9.15
C ASN A 27 -13.65 -1.78 8.75
N LEU A 28 -14.80 -1.54 8.11
CA LEU A 28 -15.21 -0.19 7.75
C LEU A 28 -15.46 0.67 8.99
N LEU A 29 -16.22 0.13 9.95
CA LEU A 29 -16.54 0.80 11.20
C LEU A 29 -15.26 1.15 11.98
N THR A 30 -14.35 0.19 12.17
CA THR A 30 -13.08 0.44 12.88
C THR A 30 -12.22 1.47 12.17
N SER A 31 -12.19 1.48 10.83
CA SER A 31 -11.42 2.46 10.04
C SER A 31 -11.95 3.88 10.22
N TYR A 32 -13.28 4.07 10.18
CA TYR A 32 -13.89 5.39 10.43
C TYR A 32 -13.77 5.82 11.89
N SER A 33 -13.91 4.88 12.83
CA SER A 33 -13.72 5.16 14.25
C SER A 33 -12.28 5.60 14.56
N LEU A 34 -11.28 4.97 13.90
CA LEU A 34 -9.89 5.40 13.97
C LEU A 34 -9.73 6.82 13.43
N LEU A 35 -10.24 7.12 12.24
CA LEU A 35 -10.16 8.45 11.65
C LEU A 35 -10.71 9.52 12.62
N VAL A 36 -11.92 9.31 13.13
CA VAL A 36 -12.58 10.26 14.05
C VAL A 36 -11.80 10.38 15.36
N SER A 37 -11.39 9.27 15.96
CA SER A 37 -10.67 9.29 17.25
C SER A 37 -9.31 9.98 17.14
N PHE A 38 -8.56 9.81 16.05
CA PHE A 38 -7.30 10.52 15.85
C PHE A 38 -7.48 12.02 15.64
N ILE A 39 -8.57 12.46 14.99
CA ILE A 39 -8.88 13.89 14.84
C ILE A 39 -9.25 14.52 16.19
N LEU A 40 -10.04 13.82 17.01
CA LEU A 40 -10.57 14.38 18.27
C LEU A 40 -9.55 14.38 19.40
N GLN A 41 -8.72 13.34 19.54
CA GLN A 41 -7.86 13.18 20.72
C GLN A 41 -6.41 12.76 20.40
N GLY A 42 -6.06 12.58 19.12
CA GLY A 42 -4.73 12.07 18.74
C GLY A 42 -4.52 10.62 19.21
N TYR A 43 -3.32 10.32 19.68
CA TYR A 43 -2.97 8.98 20.18
C TYR A 43 -3.34 8.86 21.68
N ALA A 44 -4.54 8.39 21.96
CA ALA A 44 -5.09 8.26 23.31
C ALA A 44 -6.05 7.05 23.41
N PHE A 45 -6.80 6.91 24.51
CA PHE A 45 -7.58 5.72 24.83
C PHE A 45 -8.46 5.21 23.69
N TYR A 46 -9.27 6.06 23.05
CA TYR A 46 -10.18 5.61 21.98
C TYR A 46 -9.42 5.20 20.72
N SER A 47 -8.38 5.94 20.31
CA SER A 47 -7.59 5.58 19.13
C SER A 47 -6.83 4.26 19.33
N ILE A 48 -6.29 4.02 20.54
CA ILE A 48 -5.66 2.74 20.90
C ILE A 48 -6.68 1.60 20.89
N SER A 49 -7.87 1.82 21.46
CA SER A 49 -8.95 0.81 21.52
C SER A 49 -9.42 0.43 20.10
N PHE A 50 -9.69 1.40 19.24
CA PHE A 50 -10.10 1.12 17.86
C PHE A 50 -8.97 0.54 17.02
N SER A 51 -7.73 0.90 17.28
CA SER A 51 -6.55 0.29 16.64
C SER A 51 -6.46 -1.20 16.98
N THR A 52 -6.60 -1.53 18.26
CA THR A 52 -6.61 -2.91 18.74
C THR A 52 -7.77 -3.70 18.13
N LEU A 53 -8.98 -3.12 18.11
CA LEU A 53 -10.15 -3.75 17.49
C LEU A 53 -9.94 -3.98 15.99
N SER A 54 -9.34 -3.02 15.27
CA SER A 54 -8.99 -3.17 13.86
C SER A 54 -8.02 -4.33 13.62
N ILE A 55 -7.02 -4.49 14.49
CA ILE A 55 -6.07 -5.63 14.44
C ILE A 55 -6.82 -6.95 14.68
N LEU A 56 -7.73 -7.03 15.63
CA LEU A 56 -8.53 -8.24 15.88
C LEU A 56 -9.41 -8.58 14.66
N VAL A 57 -10.11 -7.60 14.08
CA VAL A 57 -10.88 -7.78 12.85
C VAL A 57 -9.98 -8.30 11.71
N PHE A 58 -8.77 -7.78 11.59
CA PHE A 58 -7.80 -8.25 10.60
C PHE A 58 -7.39 -9.70 10.85
N PHE A 59 -7.12 -10.12 12.08
CA PHE A 59 -6.79 -11.52 12.40
C PHE A 59 -7.96 -12.47 12.08
N PHE A 60 -9.20 -12.09 12.38
CA PHE A 60 -10.37 -12.87 11.97
C PHE A 60 -10.45 -12.98 10.44
N PHE A 61 -10.16 -11.89 9.72
CA PHE A 61 -10.07 -11.92 8.27
C PHE A 61 -8.99 -12.88 7.79
N VAL A 62 -7.79 -12.82 8.34
CA VAL A 62 -6.67 -13.71 7.99
C VAL A 62 -7.05 -15.18 8.13
N ILE A 63 -7.64 -15.56 9.27
CA ILE A 63 -8.02 -16.95 9.55
C ILE A 63 -9.06 -17.45 8.54
N ASN A 64 -10.11 -16.67 8.29
CA ASN A 64 -11.17 -17.06 7.38
C ASN A 64 -10.66 -17.10 5.93
N PHE A 65 -9.93 -16.06 5.50
CA PHE A 65 -9.41 -15.99 4.15
C PHE A 65 -8.42 -17.13 3.86
N TRP A 66 -7.57 -17.47 4.81
CA TRP A 66 -6.63 -18.59 4.69
C TRP A 66 -7.36 -19.92 4.53
N LYS A 67 -8.43 -20.16 5.31
CA LYS A 67 -9.27 -21.34 5.19
C LYS A 67 -9.93 -21.44 3.80
N ASP A 68 -10.51 -20.36 3.33
CA ASP A 68 -11.19 -20.33 2.04
C ASP A 68 -10.21 -20.41 0.87
N LEU A 69 -9.03 -19.79 1.00
CA LEU A 69 -7.95 -19.91 0.00
C LEU A 69 -7.49 -21.37 -0.17
N ASN A 70 -7.52 -22.17 0.91
CA ASN A 70 -7.18 -23.61 0.85
C ASN A 70 -8.25 -24.44 0.14
N ARG A 71 -9.49 -23.97 0.03
CA ARG A 71 -10.59 -24.65 -0.69
C ARG A 71 -10.46 -24.54 -2.20
N ILE A 72 -9.67 -23.58 -2.70
CA ILE A 72 -9.42 -23.44 -4.13
C ILE A 72 -8.53 -24.60 -4.58
N ARG A 73 -9.05 -25.41 -5.52
CA ARG A 73 -8.38 -26.63 -6.00
C ARG A 73 -7.12 -26.33 -6.81
N GLU A 74 -7.19 -25.34 -7.69
CA GLU A 74 -6.05 -24.93 -8.51
C GLU A 74 -5.02 -24.16 -7.68
N LYS A 75 -3.77 -24.60 -7.74
CA LYS A 75 -2.64 -23.88 -7.11
C LYS A 75 -2.08 -22.86 -8.09
N THR A 76 -2.15 -21.60 -7.73
CA THR A 76 -1.73 -20.47 -8.56
C THR A 76 -0.65 -19.64 -7.87
N VAL A 77 0.13 -18.87 -8.65
CA VAL A 77 1.16 -17.98 -8.11
C VAL A 77 0.52 -16.83 -7.35
N SER A 78 -0.66 -16.36 -7.78
CA SER A 78 -1.41 -15.34 -7.04
C SER A 78 -1.72 -15.72 -5.60
N GLN A 79 -2.00 -17.00 -5.34
CA GLN A 79 -2.24 -17.51 -3.97
C GLN A 79 -0.99 -17.42 -3.08
N LEU A 80 0.23 -17.55 -3.63
CA LEU A 80 1.46 -17.35 -2.86
C LEU A 80 1.56 -15.91 -2.38
N TRP A 81 1.31 -14.95 -3.27
CA TRP A 81 1.27 -13.53 -2.92
C TRP A 81 0.26 -13.24 -1.82
N PHE A 82 -0.96 -13.78 -1.92
CA PHE A 82 -2.00 -13.57 -0.90
C PHE A 82 -1.64 -14.17 0.44
N ARG A 83 -1.08 -15.40 0.48
CA ARG A 83 -0.64 -16.02 1.73
C ARG A 83 0.39 -15.18 2.45
N TRP A 84 1.40 -14.70 1.73
CA TRP A 84 2.45 -13.88 2.32
C TRP A 84 1.98 -12.46 2.65
N ALA A 85 1.04 -11.91 1.90
CA ALA A 85 0.34 -10.69 2.30
C ALA A 85 -0.30 -10.83 3.69
N LEU A 86 -1.05 -11.93 3.91
CA LEU A 86 -1.67 -12.21 5.21
C LEU A 86 -0.63 -12.39 6.32
N ILE A 87 0.45 -13.11 6.07
CA ILE A 87 1.53 -13.31 7.03
C ILE A 87 2.18 -11.99 7.42
N PHE A 88 2.58 -11.17 6.43
CA PHE A 88 3.21 -9.87 6.70
C PHE A 88 2.24 -8.90 7.39
N GLY A 89 0.96 -8.91 7.00
CA GLY A 89 -0.07 -8.14 7.69
C GLY A 89 -0.24 -8.57 9.15
N ALA A 90 -0.19 -9.87 9.45
CA ALA A 90 -0.25 -10.37 10.82
C ALA A 90 1.02 -10.00 11.62
N ILE A 91 2.20 -10.14 11.00
CA ILE A 91 3.48 -9.75 11.62
C ILE A 91 3.51 -8.25 11.92
N SER A 92 2.92 -7.41 11.07
CA SER A 92 2.89 -5.96 11.28
C SER A 92 2.26 -5.55 12.63
N ALA A 93 1.32 -6.36 13.14
CA ALA A 93 0.67 -6.10 14.42
C ALA A 93 1.64 -6.09 15.61
N LEU A 94 2.81 -6.71 15.48
CA LEU A 94 3.84 -6.65 16.53
C LEU A 94 4.32 -5.22 16.79
N GLY A 95 4.30 -4.33 15.79
CA GLY A 95 4.67 -2.92 15.97
C GLY A 95 3.77 -2.19 16.98
N PRO A 96 2.45 -2.09 16.76
CA PRO A 96 1.52 -1.51 17.73
C PRO A 96 1.55 -2.17 19.11
N PHE A 97 1.71 -3.49 19.20
CA PHE A 97 1.82 -4.18 20.49
C PHE A 97 3.12 -3.83 21.22
N SER A 98 4.25 -3.78 20.49
CA SER A 98 5.52 -3.31 21.05
C SER A 98 5.40 -1.86 21.53
N LEU A 99 4.76 -0.99 20.76
CA LEU A 99 4.51 0.39 21.16
C LEU A 99 3.66 0.50 22.42
N ALA A 100 2.57 -0.27 22.51
CA ALA A 100 1.71 -0.31 23.70
C ALA A 100 2.48 -0.78 24.93
N TYR A 101 3.35 -1.79 24.80
CA TYR A 101 4.23 -2.27 25.86
C TYR A 101 5.21 -1.17 26.33
N LEU A 102 5.92 -0.52 25.41
CA LEU A 102 6.86 0.56 25.74
C LEU A 102 6.17 1.71 26.49
N MET A 103 4.93 2.02 26.09
CA MET A 103 4.14 3.06 26.79
C MET A 103 3.71 2.61 28.19
N SER A 104 3.31 1.35 28.38
CA SER A 104 2.91 0.83 29.70
C SER A 104 4.07 0.80 30.70
N GLU A 105 5.26 0.46 30.23
CA GLU A 105 6.49 0.45 31.04
C GLU A 105 7.14 1.82 31.19
N LYS A 106 6.52 2.88 30.60
CA LYS A 106 7.06 4.26 30.59
C LYS A 106 8.50 4.34 30.09
N MET A 107 8.88 3.47 29.17
CA MET A 107 10.19 3.48 28.56
C MET A 107 10.30 4.68 27.60
N ALA A 108 11.18 5.63 27.94
CA ALA A 108 11.36 6.88 27.18
C ALA A 108 12.36 6.77 26.01
N ASP A 109 12.73 5.54 25.58
CA ASP A 109 13.67 5.36 24.48
C ASP A 109 13.01 5.62 23.13
N GLN A 110 13.33 6.77 22.54
CA GLN A 110 12.80 7.21 21.26
C GLN A 110 13.15 6.25 20.11
N ASN A 111 14.28 5.57 20.16
CA ASN A 111 14.70 4.64 19.11
C ASN A 111 13.80 3.42 19.07
N TRP A 112 13.49 2.82 20.22
CA TRP A 112 12.56 1.70 20.31
C TRP A 112 11.14 2.12 19.88
N TYR A 113 10.70 3.30 20.30
CA TYR A 113 9.40 3.84 19.93
C TYR A 113 9.26 4.00 18.42
N LEU A 114 10.20 4.70 17.78
CA LEU A 114 10.20 4.91 16.33
C LEU A 114 10.37 3.59 15.57
N SER A 115 11.25 2.69 16.02
CA SER A 115 11.43 1.39 15.39
C SER A 115 10.14 0.57 15.38
N SER A 116 9.35 0.60 16.46
CA SER A 116 8.05 -0.08 16.54
C SER A 116 7.03 0.51 15.53
N VAL A 117 7.00 1.85 15.40
CA VAL A 117 6.15 2.51 14.41
C VAL A 117 6.55 2.13 12.99
N TYR A 118 7.86 2.21 12.66
CA TYR A 118 8.32 1.87 11.31
C TYR A 118 8.23 0.37 11.01
N TYR A 119 8.29 -0.49 12.02
CA TYR A 119 8.02 -1.92 11.86
C TYR A 119 6.59 -2.15 11.35
N TYR A 120 5.62 -1.53 12.03
CA TYR A 120 4.23 -1.59 11.58
C TYR A 120 4.06 -1.07 10.16
N LEU A 121 4.57 0.13 9.89
CA LEU A 121 4.45 0.77 8.59
C LEU A 121 5.09 -0.07 7.49
N HIS A 122 6.30 -0.60 7.71
CA HIS A 122 7.01 -1.40 6.73
C HIS A 122 6.23 -2.66 6.33
N PHE A 123 5.79 -3.45 7.30
CA PHE A 123 5.07 -4.69 7.02
C PHE A 123 3.63 -4.45 6.53
N GLN A 124 3.01 -3.31 6.86
CA GLN A 124 1.74 -2.93 6.25
C GLN A 124 1.91 -2.53 4.78
N TYR A 125 2.88 -1.68 4.45
CA TYR A 125 2.97 -1.14 3.09
C TYR A 125 3.73 -2.07 2.15
N ASN A 126 4.92 -2.52 2.54
CA ASN A 126 5.75 -3.38 1.72
C ASN A 126 5.40 -4.87 1.86
N GLY A 127 4.71 -5.26 2.92
CA GLY A 127 4.18 -6.61 3.13
C GLY A 127 2.73 -6.71 2.67
N TRP A 128 1.77 -6.28 3.52
CA TRP A 128 0.35 -6.52 3.29
C TRP A 128 -0.17 -5.88 1.99
N PHE A 129 -0.04 -4.56 1.81
CA PHE A 129 -0.63 -3.88 0.65
C PHE A 129 0.05 -4.26 -0.65
N LEU A 130 1.39 -4.27 -0.67
CA LEU A 130 2.14 -4.59 -1.89
C LEU A 130 1.89 -6.03 -2.34
N PHE A 131 1.98 -7.00 -1.43
CA PHE A 131 1.78 -8.41 -1.77
C PHE A 131 0.32 -8.70 -2.16
N ALA A 132 -0.65 -8.10 -1.48
CA ALA A 132 -2.05 -8.20 -1.90
C ALA A 132 -2.28 -7.59 -3.29
N GLY A 133 -1.70 -6.42 -3.58
CA GLY A 133 -1.77 -5.78 -4.89
C GLY A 133 -1.11 -6.62 -6.00
N LEU A 134 0.11 -7.12 -5.76
CA LEU A 134 0.81 -7.99 -6.71
C LEU A 134 0.10 -9.33 -6.88
N GLY A 135 -0.56 -9.85 -5.84
CA GLY A 135 -1.42 -11.02 -5.94
C GLY A 135 -2.61 -10.80 -6.86
N LEU A 136 -3.30 -9.65 -6.73
CA LEU A 136 -4.40 -9.26 -7.62
C LEU A 136 -3.92 -9.06 -9.07
N LEU A 137 -2.77 -8.44 -9.28
CA LEU A 137 -2.16 -8.31 -10.61
C LEU A 137 -1.84 -9.68 -11.21
N THR A 138 -1.23 -10.56 -10.42
CA THR A 138 -0.87 -11.91 -10.84
C THR A 138 -2.10 -12.72 -11.24
N ASP A 139 -3.17 -12.65 -10.45
CA ASP A 139 -4.45 -13.30 -10.77
C ASP A 139 -5.00 -12.85 -12.13
N GLN A 140 -4.94 -11.55 -12.44
CA GLN A 140 -5.36 -11.05 -13.76
C GLN A 140 -4.50 -11.60 -14.91
N LEU A 141 -3.18 -11.72 -14.69
CA LEU A 141 -2.28 -12.31 -15.69
C LEU A 141 -2.58 -13.80 -15.89
N GLU A 142 -2.83 -14.55 -14.80
CA GLU A 142 -3.20 -15.96 -14.84
C GLU A 142 -4.54 -16.18 -15.55
N LEU A 143 -5.56 -15.34 -15.29
CA LEU A 143 -6.85 -15.39 -15.99
C LEU A 143 -6.73 -15.14 -17.49
N LEU A 144 -5.78 -14.30 -17.90
CA LEU A 144 -5.45 -14.05 -19.32
C LEU A 144 -4.51 -15.12 -19.92
N LYS A 145 -4.23 -16.19 -19.18
CA LYS A 145 -3.33 -17.28 -19.58
C LYS A 145 -1.90 -16.80 -19.91
N ILE A 146 -1.47 -15.70 -19.30
CA ILE A 146 -0.10 -15.22 -19.38
C ILE A 146 0.76 -16.03 -18.41
N SER A 147 1.92 -16.50 -18.89
CA SER A 147 2.81 -17.33 -18.06
C SER A 147 3.27 -16.58 -16.79
N ALA A 148 2.94 -17.15 -15.64
CA ALA A 148 3.31 -16.60 -14.33
C ALA A 148 4.73 -17.01 -13.88
N LYS A 149 5.54 -17.69 -14.72
CA LYS A 149 6.87 -18.20 -14.32
C LYS A 149 7.79 -17.11 -13.80
N LYS A 150 7.91 -15.97 -14.52
CA LYS A 150 8.73 -14.84 -14.09
C LYS A 150 8.16 -14.14 -12.86
N ILE A 151 6.82 -14.07 -12.75
CA ILE A 151 6.12 -13.54 -11.59
C ILE A 151 6.39 -14.41 -10.34
N ASN A 152 6.50 -15.72 -10.51
CA ASN A 152 6.87 -16.62 -9.42
C ASN A 152 8.32 -16.36 -8.93
N TYR A 153 9.27 -16.15 -9.83
CA TYR A 153 10.62 -15.72 -9.42
C TYR A 153 10.61 -14.36 -8.73
N ALA A 154 9.87 -13.40 -9.26
CA ALA A 154 9.68 -12.09 -8.61
C ALA A 154 9.08 -12.24 -7.20
N PHE A 155 8.12 -13.13 -7.01
CA PHE A 155 7.56 -13.44 -5.70
C PHE A 155 8.64 -13.83 -4.69
N TYR A 156 9.50 -14.80 -5.01
CA TYR A 156 10.56 -15.24 -4.08
C TYR A 156 11.55 -14.13 -3.78
N LEU A 157 11.90 -13.29 -4.78
CA LEU A 157 12.79 -12.15 -4.59
C LEU A 157 12.18 -11.10 -3.66
N PHE A 158 10.91 -10.73 -3.85
CA PHE A 158 10.21 -9.80 -2.97
C PHE A 158 10.00 -10.37 -1.57
N CYS A 159 9.63 -11.65 -1.47
CA CYS A 159 9.37 -12.31 -0.21
C CYS A 159 10.64 -12.41 0.64
N GLY A 160 11.75 -12.85 0.06
CA GLY A 160 13.05 -12.92 0.75
C GLY A 160 13.60 -11.55 1.12
N ALA A 161 13.33 -10.53 0.30
CA ALA A 161 13.78 -9.16 0.56
C ALA A 161 12.92 -8.42 1.60
N CYS A 162 11.65 -8.81 1.81
CA CYS A 162 10.73 -8.03 2.63
C CYS A 162 11.20 -7.88 4.08
N ILE A 163 11.68 -8.96 4.71
CA ILE A 163 12.15 -8.91 6.10
C ILE A 163 13.42 -8.07 6.24
N PRO A 164 14.52 -8.31 5.49
CA PRO A 164 15.71 -7.51 5.64
C PRO A 164 15.51 -6.04 5.22
N ALA A 165 14.63 -5.76 4.27
CA ALA A 165 14.31 -4.39 3.88
C ALA A 165 13.68 -3.54 5.00
N TYR A 166 13.18 -4.14 6.08
CA TYR A 166 12.76 -3.37 7.26
C TYR A 166 13.91 -2.55 7.84
N PHE A 167 15.13 -3.09 7.87
CA PHE A 167 16.29 -2.38 8.41
C PHE A 167 16.63 -1.09 7.63
N LEU A 168 16.20 -0.96 6.37
CA LEU A 168 16.27 0.32 5.66
C LEU A 168 15.43 1.42 6.33
N SER A 169 14.36 1.04 7.02
CA SER A 169 13.48 1.98 7.72
C SER A 169 14.00 2.40 9.09
N VAL A 170 15.12 1.84 9.55
CA VAL A 170 15.72 2.11 10.87
C VAL A 170 17.23 2.31 10.79
N LEU A 171 17.74 2.78 9.64
CA LEU A 171 19.19 2.98 9.39
C LEU A 171 19.86 4.05 10.27
N TRP A 172 19.09 4.79 11.08
CA TRP A 172 19.67 5.68 12.11
C TRP A 172 20.22 4.92 13.31
N LEU A 173 19.86 3.64 13.48
CA LEU A 173 20.43 2.80 14.53
C LEU A 173 21.87 2.39 14.18
N PRO A 174 22.75 2.24 15.17
CA PRO A 174 24.12 1.82 14.94
C PRO A 174 24.15 0.33 14.58
N PHE A 175 24.18 0.03 13.28
CA PHE A 175 24.28 -1.34 12.80
C PHE A 175 25.72 -1.75 12.50
N VAL A 176 25.97 -3.06 12.63
CA VAL A 176 27.22 -3.68 12.19
C VAL A 176 27.32 -3.64 10.67
N GLY A 177 28.51 -3.40 10.12
CA GLY A 177 28.72 -3.25 8.67
C GLY A 177 28.18 -4.40 7.81
N SER A 178 28.09 -5.62 8.34
CA SER A 178 27.50 -6.78 7.64
C SER A 178 26.03 -6.62 7.26
N ILE A 179 25.26 -5.82 8.02
CA ILE A 179 23.85 -5.53 7.68
C ILE A 179 23.73 -4.79 6.35
N TYR A 180 24.68 -3.91 6.03
CA TYR A 180 24.66 -3.17 4.75
C TYR A 180 24.70 -4.10 3.53
N TYR A 181 25.48 -5.19 3.57
CA TYR A 181 25.50 -6.18 2.49
C TYR A 181 24.13 -6.87 2.33
N LEU A 182 23.49 -7.19 3.45
CA LEU A 182 22.14 -7.77 3.44
C LEU A 182 21.10 -6.80 2.85
N LEU A 183 21.22 -5.52 3.17
CA LEU A 183 20.35 -4.47 2.64
C LEU A 183 20.55 -4.26 1.14
N ILE A 184 21.79 -4.24 0.66
CA ILE A 184 22.11 -4.18 -0.77
C ILE A 184 21.50 -5.39 -1.49
N ALA A 185 21.69 -6.59 -0.96
CA ALA A 185 21.10 -7.80 -1.54
C ALA A 185 19.56 -7.73 -1.59
N ALA A 186 18.90 -7.23 -0.53
CA ALA A 186 17.45 -7.06 -0.48
C ALA A 186 16.95 -6.05 -1.53
N ILE A 187 17.63 -4.93 -1.72
CA ILE A 187 17.28 -3.94 -2.74
C ILE A 187 17.47 -4.51 -4.14
N LEU A 188 18.61 -5.15 -4.40
CA LEU A 188 18.85 -5.78 -5.70
C LEU A 188 17.78 -6.84 -6.00
N ALA A 189 17.39 -7.65 -5.02
CA ALA A 189 16.31 -8.61 -5.17
C ALA A 189 14.97 -7.93 -5.54
N GLN A 190 14.61 -6.81 -4.89
CA GLN A 190 13.40 -6.07 -5.23
C GLN A 190 13.47 -5.44 -6.63
N LEU A 191 14.61 -4.86 -7.01
CA LEU A 191 14.80 -4.27 -8.34
C LEU A 191 14.70 -5.33 -9.44
N ILE A 192 15.36 -6.48 -9.26
CA ILE A 192 15.28 -7.61 -10.20
C ILE A 192 13.86 -8.15 -10.25
N GLY A 193 13.21 -8.34 -9.10
CA GLY A 193 11.82 -8.79 -9.03
C GLY A 193 10.88 -7.84 -9.78
N TRP A 194 11.05 -6.52 -9.60
CA TRP A 194 10.26 -5.53 -10.33
C TRP A 194 10.53 -5.55 -11.82
N ALA A 195 11.77 -5.65 -12.24
CA ALA A 195 12.14 -5.78 -13.66
C ALA A 195 11.49 -7.01 -14.31
N LEU A 196 11.42 -8.17 -13.62
CA LEU A 196 10.75 -9.37 -14.12
C LEU A 196 9.23 -9.16 -14.29
N ILE A 197 8.59 -8.43 -13.37
CA ILE A 197 7.17 -8.08 -13.47
C ILE A 197 6.96 -7.15 -14.67
N LEU A 198 7.73 -6.08 -14.80
CA LEU A 198 7.64 -5.14 -15.91
C LEU A 198 7.88 -5.85 -17.26
N GLU A 199 8.91 -6.69 -17.36
CA GLU A 199 9.18 -7.45 -18.57
C GLU A 199 7.99 -8.34 -18.96
N THR A 200 7.35 -8.98 -17.98
CA THR A 200 6.15 -9.80 -18.24
C THR A 200 5.01 -8.95 -18.78
N ILE A 201 4.77 -7.78 -18.19
CA ILE A 201 3.73 -6.83 -18.63
C ILE A 201 4.02 -6.30 -20.04
N PHE A 202 5.25 -5.86 -20.30
CA PHE A 202 5.62 -5.30 -21.61
C PHE A 202 5.54 -6.33 -22.72
N LYS A 203 6.04 -7.55 -22.50
CA LYS A 203 5.96 -8.64 -23.48
C LYS A 203 4.52 -9.05 -23.83
N ASN A 204 3.59 -8.85 -22.90
CA ASN A 204 2.18 -9.19 -23.09
C ASN A 204 1.28 -7.95 -23.27
N SER A 205 1.87 -6.80 -23.55
CA SER A 205 1.14 -5.52 -23.66
C SER A 205 0.02 -5.55 -24.70
N ALA A 206 0.17 -6.27 -25.81
CA ALA A 206 -0.86 -6.45 -26.81
C ALA A 206 -2.10 -7.19 -26.28
N ILE A 207 -1.91 -8.25 -25.46
CA ILE A 207 -2.99 -8.99 -24.81
C ILE A 207 -3.68 -8.08 -23.78
N LEU A 208 -2.90 -7.48 -22.89
CA LEU A 208 -3.40 -6.57 -21.86
C LEU A 208 -4.16 -5.40 -22.46
N SER A 209 -3.69 -4.86 -23.57
CA SER A 209 -4.34 -3.76 -24.27
C SER A 209 -5.72 -4.07 -24.80
N LYS A 210 -6.01 -5.30 -25.15
CA LYS A 210 -7.34 -5.72 -25.60
C LYS A 210 -8.34 -5.86 -24.45
N HIS A 211 -7.85 -6.18 -23.25
CA HIS A 211 -8.71 -6.44 -22.09
C HIS A 211 -8.91 -5.22 -21.17
N LEU A 212 -7.91 -4.32 -21.11
CA LEU A 212 -7.95 -3.13 -20.27
C LEU A 212 -8.51 -1.91 -21.03
N SER A 213 -9.38 -1.13 -20.38
CA SER A 213 -9.81 0.17 -20.87
C SER A 213 -8.61 1.14 -20.95
N LYS A 214 -8.69 2.15 -21.82
CA LYS A 214 -7.64 3.20 -21.91
C LYS A 214 -7.35 3.83 -20.55
N MET A 215 -8.40 4.08 -19.77
CA MET A 215 -8.30 4.66 -18.43
C MET A 215 -7.58 3.73 -17.44
N ALA A 216 -7.97 2.46 -17.38
CA ALA A 216 -7.30 1.49 -16.50
C ALA A 216 -5.80 1.37 -16.82
N LYS A 217 -5.42 1.40 -18.10
CA LYS A 217 -4.00 1.39 -18.52
C LYS A 217 -3.23 2.59 -17.99
N VAL A 218 -3.77 3.80 -18.16
CA VAL A 218 -3.11 5.03 -17.67
C VAL A 218 -2.94 4.96 -16.16
N ILE A 219 -3.97 4.54 -15.43
CA ILE A 219 -3.93 4.45 -13.97
C ILE A 219 -2.88 3.41 -13.51
N PHE A 220 -2.82 2.23 -14.15
CA PHE A 220 -1.79 1.24 -13.83
C PHE A 220 -0.37 1.71 -14.17
N ILE A 221 -0.18 2.43 -15.27
CA ILE A 221 1.12 3.03 -15.63
C ILE A 221 1.54 4.04 -14.55
N LEU A 222 0.64 4.90 -14.09
CA LEU A 222 0.94 5.88 -13.04
C LEU A 222 1.34 5.19 -11.73
N SER A 223 0.61 4.14 -11.32
CA SER A 223 0.98 3.34 -10.14
C SER A 223 2.34 2.65 -10.32
N ALA A 224 2.64 2.11 -11.50
CA ALA A 224 3.93 1.48 -11.81
C ALA A 224 5.09 2.50 -11.78
N ILE A 225 4.88 3.71 -12.30
CA ILE A 225 5.84 4.81 -12.20
C ILE A 225 6.09 5.18 -10.74
N ALA A 226 5.02 5.37 -9.95
CA ALA A 226 5.13 5.67 -8.53
C ALA A 226 5.90 4.58 -7.77
N PHE A 227 5.65 3.30 -8.07
CA PHE A 227 6.38 2.19 -7.47
C PHE A 227 7.86 2.15 -7.90
N THR A 228 8.16 2.49 -9.15
CA THR A 228 9.54 2.61 -9.63
C THR A 228 10.28 3.74 -8.91
N ILE A 229 9.65 4.91 -8.76
CA ILE A 229 10.19 6.04 -8.00
C ILE A 229 10.45 5.61 -6.54
N LYS A 230 9.50 4.91 -5.92
CA LYS A 230 9.66 4.35 -4.57
C LYS A 230 10.90 3.47 -4.45
N LEU A 231 11.15 2.58 -5.40
CA LEU A 231 12.33 1.70 -5.37
C LEU A 231 13.63 2.50 -5.58
N ILE A 232 13.64 3.53 -6.43
CA ILE A 232 14.78 4.42 -6.62
C ILE A 232 15.11 5.17 -5.33
N LEU A 233 14.10 5.76 -4.67
CA LEU A 233 14.28 6.47 -3.39
C LEU A 233 14.78 5.52 -2.30
N GLN A 234 14.24 4.31 -2.24
CA GLN A 234 14.69 3.28 -1.31
C GLN A 234 16.15 2.86 -1.57
N THR A 235 16.56 2.77 -2.82
CA THR A 235 17.96 2.50 -3.20
C THR A 235 18.88 3.63 -2.73
N GLY A 236 18.46 4.88 -2.94
CA GLY A 236 19.21 6.05 -2.46
C GLY A 236 19.39 6.08 -0.94
N SER A 237 18.40 5.58 -0.17
CA SER A 237 18.47 5.58 1.29
C SER A 237 19.53 4.66 1.90
N ILE A 238 20.19 3.78 1.12
CA ILE A 238 21.36 3.01 1.57
C ILE A 238 22.55 3.94 1.90
N HIS A 239 22.67 5.05 1.19
CA HIS A 239 23.79 5.95 1.43
C HIS A 239 23.67 6.60 2.82
N PRO A 240 24.66 6.44 3.72
CA PRO A 240 24.51 6.85 5.12
C PRO A 240 24.13 8.31 5.30
N GLN A 241 24.69 9.22 4.50
CA GLN A 241 24.36 10.65 4.57
C GLN A 241 22.91 10.92 4.15
N LEU A 242 22.41 10.27 3.08
CA LEU A 242 21.01 10.42 2.64
C LEU A 242 20.04 9.78 3.62
N SER A 243 20.41 8.66 4.23
CA SER A 243 19.64 8.04 5.29
C SER A 243 19.45 8.97 6.47
N GLN A 244 20.54 9.50 7.05
CA GLN A 244 20.47 10.42 8.18
C GLN A 244 19.68 11.68 7.87
N LEU A 245 19.86 12.26 6.67
CA LEU A 245 19.08 13.41 6.22
C LEU A 245 17.58 13.08 6.13
N SER A 246 17.22 11.96 5.54
CA SER A 246 15.79 11.61 5.38
C SER A 246 15.09 11.40 6.72
N TYR A 247 15.76 10.85 7.74
CA TYR A 247 15.17 10.68 9.07
C TYR A 247 15.12 11.97 9.88
N GLY A 248 16.06 12.89 9.66
CA GLY A 248 16.07 14.20 10.31
C GLY A 248 14.92 15.10 9.89
N PHE A 249 14.32 14.87 8.73
CA PHE A 249 13.31 15.76 8.15
C PHE A 249 11.97 15.07 7.94
N ARG A 250 11.02 15.34 8.86
CA ARG A 250 9.65 14.80 8.82
C ARG A 250 8.94 14.93 7.46
N PRO A 251 9.07 16.02 6.67
CA PRO A 251 8.44 16.14 5.37
C PRO A 251 8.86 15.07 4.37
N ILE A 252 10.12 14.60 4.41
CA ILE A 252 10.63 13.55 3.53
C ILE A 252 9.95 12.22 3.84
N ILE A 253 9.82 11.90 5.13
CA ILE A 253 9.13 10.68 5.57
C ILE A 253 7.66 10.71 5.14
N ILE A 254 6.99 11.85 5.36
CA ILE A 254 5.59 12.03 4.97
C ILE A 254 5.44 11.89 3.45
N GLY A 255 6.29 12.52 2.65
CA GLY A 255 6.27 12.40 1.18
C GLY A 255 6.44 10.95 0.73
N TYR A 256 7.42 10.23 1.29
CA TYR A 256 7.61 8.81 0.96
C TYR A 256 6.39 7.95 1.30
N LEU A 257 5.76 8.19 2.47
CA LEU A 257 4.56 7.45 2.87
C LEU A 257 3.35 7.77 1.97
N HIS A 258 3.18 9.04 1.56
CA HIS A 258 2.13 9.43 0.62
C HIS A 258 2.36 8.82 -0.76
N LEU A 259 3.60 8.83 -1.27
CA LEU A 259 3.94 8.15 -2.52
C LEU A 259 3.52 6.67 -2.50
N VAL A 260 3.80 5.96 -1.41
CA VAL A 260 3.44 4.54 -1.28
C VAL A 260 1.93 4.33 -1.13
N LEU A 261 1.25 5.14 -0.31
CA LEU A 261 -0.18 4.95 -0.03
C LEU A 261 -1.06 5.52 -1.14
N LEU A 262 -0.80 6.74 -1.59
CA LEU A 262 -1.60 7.39 -2.62
C LEU A 262 -1.12 7.03 -4.02
N GLY A 263 0.17 7.23 -4.30
CA GLY A 263 0.74 7.04 -5.62
C GLY A 263 0.79 5.58 -6.06
N VAL A 264 1.16 4.65 -5.18
CA VAL A 264 1.21 3.22 -5.52
C VAL A 264 -0.11 2.55 -5.19
N THR A 265 -0.50 2.50 -3.92
CA THR A 265 -1.58 1.61 -3.46
C THR A 265 -2.96 2.11 -3.89
N SER A 266 -3.31 3.38 -3.63
CA SER A 266 -4.65 3.89 -3.94
C SER A 266 -4.89 3.96 -5.46
N ILE A 267 -3.90 4.44 -6.23
CA ILE A 267 -4.00 4.46 -7.69
C ILE A 267 -4.10 3.04 -8.25
N PHE A 268 -3.32 2.07 -7.74
CA PHE A 268 -3.44 0.67 -8.15
C PHE A 268 -4.84 0.11 -7.90
N ILE A 269 -5.40 0.31 -6.69
CA ILE A 269 -6.73 -0.16 -6.32
C ILE A 269 -7.81 0.40 -7.26
N ILE A 270 -7.75 1.71 -7.55
CA ILE A 270 -8.65 2.34 -8.50
C ILE A 270 -8.50 1.70 -9.89
N GLY A 271 -7.27 1.55 -10.39
CA GLY A 271 -7.01 0.89 -11.67
C GLY A 271 -7.55 -0.54 -11.73
N TYR A 272 -7.39 -1.29 -10.64
CA TYR A 272 -7.90 -2.65 -10.54
C TYR A 272 -9.43 -2.69 -10.58
N ILE A 273 -10.13 -1.82 -9.82
CA ILE A 273 -11.60 -1.73 -9.84
C ILE A 273 -12.12 -1.44 -11.27
N PHE A 274 -11.42 -0.55 -12.00
CA PHE A 274 -11.78 -0.26 -13.41
C PHE A 274 -11.45 -1.39 -14.37
N SER A 275 -10.41 -2.18 -14.10
CA SER A 275 -10.07 -3.35 -14.91
C SER A 275 -11.13 -4.46 -14.81
N GLN A 276 -11.78 -4.59 -13.65
CA GLN A 276 -12.84 -5.57 -13.39
C GLN A 276 -14.21 -5.18 -13.97
N LYS A 277 -14.31 -4.01 -14.62
CA LYS A 277 -15.58 -3.48 -15.18
C LYS A 277 -16.72 -3.33 -14.16
N PHE A 278 -16.41 -3.29 -12.86
CA PHE A 278 -17.40 -3.03 -11.80
C PHE A 278 -18.12 -1.70 -12.00
N LEU A 279 -17.38 -0.74 -12.55
CA LEU A 279 -17.89 0.61 -12.77
C LEU A 279 -17.99 0.87 -14.27
N ARG A 280 -19.16 1.30 -14.74
CA ARG A 280 -19.29 1.82 -16.08
C ARG A 280 -18.63 3.19 -16.13
N VAL A 281 -17.70 3.37 -17.07
CA VAL A 281 -16.98 4.62 -17.25
C VAL A 281 -17.95 5.71 -17.73
N THR A 282 -18.29 6.65 -16.84
CA THR A 282 -19.07 7.86 -17.17
C THR A 282 -18.17 9.08 -17.21
N LYS A 283 -18.65 10.18 -17.81
CA LYS A 283 -17.91 11.47 -17.79
C LYS A 283 -17.59 11.91 -16.35
N SER A 284 -18.55 11.84 -15.43
CA SER A 284 -18.34 12.21 -14.02
C SER A 284 -17.27 11.36 -13.34
N ILE A 285 -17.27 10.05 -13.57
CA ILE A 285 -16.24 9.14 -13.04
C ILE A 285 -14.85 9.48 -13.60
N VAL A 286 -14.73 9.73 -14.92
CA VAL A 286 -13.46 10.14 -15.54
C VAL A 286 -12.96 11.45 -14.92
N ILE A 287 -13.85 12.44 -14.77
CA ILE A 287 -13.49 13.72 -14.15
C ILE A 287 -13.05 13.52 -12.71
N GLY A 288 -13.80 12.77 -11.88
CA GLY A 288 -13.46 12.51 -10.49
C GLY A 288 -12.09 11.86 -10.32
N ILE A 289 -11.78 10.85 -11.14
CA ILE A 289 -10.46 10.20 -11.11
C ILE A 289 -9.37 11.13 -11.60
N SER A 290 -9.61 11.90 -12.67
CA SER A 290 -8.59 12.83 -13.17
C SER A 290 -8.25 13.88 -12.11
N ILE A 291 -9.25 14.44 -11.42
CA ILE A 291 -9.05 15.39 -10.32
C ILE A 291 -8.29 14.71 -9.17
N PHE A 292 -8.66 13.48 -8.80
CA PHE A 292 -7.96 12.74 -7.75
C PHE A 292 -6.50 12.51 -8.10
N VAL A 293 -6.20 12.02 -9.31
CA VAL A 293 -4.81 11.78 -9.79
C VAL A 293 -4.00 13.06 -9.81
N VAL A 294 -4.58 14.16 -10.31
CA VAL A 294 -3.92 15.47 -10.29
C VAL A 294 -3.64 15.89 -8.85
N GLY A 295 -4.62 15.71 -7.93
CA GLY A 295 -4.44 15.97 -6.50
C GLY A 295 -3.29 15.17 -5.90
N VAL A 296 -3.15 13.87 -6.24
CA VAL A 296 -2.02 13.03 -5.79
C VAL A 296 -0.70 13.60 -6.31
N ILE A 297 -0.60 13.91 -7.60
CA ILE A 297 0.65 14.43 -8.20
C ILE A 297 1.04 15.77 -7.56
N VAL A 298 0.09 16.70 -7.40
CA VAL A 298 0.33 18.00 -6.77
C VAL A 298 0.78 17.83 -5.33
N ASN A 299 0.12 16.95 -4.55
CA ASN A 299 0.49 16.67 -3.17
C ASN A 299 1.93 16.14 -3.07
N GLU A 300 2.30 15.17 -3.92
CA GLU A 300 3.65 14.60 -3.93
C GLU A 300 4.71 15.65 -4.32
N LEU A 301 4.43 16.49 -5.30
CA LEU A 301 5.33 17.57 -5.70
C LEU A 301 5.53 18.59 -4.57
N LEU A 302 4.46 18.99 -3.88
CA LEU A 302 4.54 19.91 -2.74
C LEU A 302 5.34 19.31 -1.58
N LEU A 303 5.12 18.03 -1.26
CA LEU A 303 5.89 17.34 -0.21
C LEU A 303 7.36 17.17 -0.60
N MET A 304 7.66 16.90 -1.88
CA MET A 304 9.02 16.86 -2.39
C MET A 304 9.72 18.22 -2.26
N VAL A 305 9.06 19.31 -2.69
CA VAL A 305 9.59 20.69 -2.53
C VAL A 305 9.83 21.00 -1.06
N GLN A 306 8.88 20.68 -0.19
CA GLN A 306 9.02 20.89 1.25
C GLN A 306 10.18 20.07 1.83
N GLY A 307 10.34 18.81 1.39
CA GLY A 307 11.42 17.93 1.83
C GLY A 307 12.80 18.45 1.42
N VAL A 308 12.95 18.84 0.14
CA VAL A 308 14.22 19.41 -0.37
C VAL A 308 14.56 20.74 0.31
N ALA A 309 13.57 21.62 0.49
CA ALA A 309 13.79 22.88 1.21
C ALA A 309 14.20 22.65 2.67
N ALA A 310 13.58 21.67 3.35
CA ALA A 310 13.93 21.30 4.71
C ALA A 310 15.40 20.80 4.81
N MET A 311 15.87 20.00 3.84
CA MET A 311 17.29 19.58 3.77
C MET A 311 18.25 20.77 3.59
N ALA A 312 17.80 21.83 2.93
CA ALA A 312 18.54 23.09 2.78
C ALA A 312 18.33 24.06 3.95
N TYR A 313 17.63 23.62 5.03
CA TYR A 313 17.24 24.48 6.17
C TYR A 313 16.44 25.71 5.76
N GLN A 314 15.67 25.62 4.67
CA GLN A 314 14.82 26.69 4.18
C GLN A 314 13.36 26.42 4.47
N VAL A 315 12.60 27.46 4.78
CA VAL A 315 11.15 27.38 4.97
C VAL A 315 10.45 27.79 3.67
N VAL A 316 9.56 26.94 3.19
CA VAL A 316 8.69 27.27 2.05
C VAL A 316 7.50 28.05 2.57
N PRO A 317 7.32 29.33 2.18
CA PRO A 317 6.18 30.12 2.66
C PRO A 317 4.85 29.48 2.27
N HIS A 318 3.89 29.50 3.19
CA HIS A 318 2.51 29.06 2.95
C HIS A 318 2.34 27.59 2.53
N ILE A 319 3.36 26.71 2.64
CA ILE A 319 3.32 25.32 2.19
C ILE A 319 2.15 24.52 2.82
N GLN A 320 1.78 24.84 4.06
CA GLN A 320 0.66 24.17 4.75
C GLN A 320 -0.68 24.48 4.07
N PHE A 321 -0.89 25.69 3.61
CA PHE A 321 -2.10 26.05 2.85
C PHE A 321 -2.12 25.42 1.46
N MET A 322 -0.96 25.28 0.80
CA MET A 322 -0.85 24.58 -0.48
C MET A 322 -1.18 23.09 -0.31
N LEU A 323 -0.65 22.44 0.73
CA LEU A 323 -0.96 21.03 1.05
C LEU A 323 -2.45 20.85 1.42
N LEU A 324 -3.05 21.79 2.17
CA LEU A 324 -4.48 21.80 2.43
C LEU A 324 -5.28 21.89 1.13
N GLY A 325 -4.87 22.76 0.21
CA GLY A 325 -5.48 22.88 -1.12
C GLY A 325 -5.41 21.56 -1.91
N ALA A 326 -4.25 20.89 -1.90
CA ALA A 326 -4.09 19.59 -2.52
C ALA A 326 -5.02 18.53 -1.89
N ALA A 327 -5.14 18.52 -0.55
CA ALA A 327 -6.04 17.61 0.17
C ALA A 327 -7.51 17.85 -0.19
N ILE A 328 -7.93 19.12 -0.35
CA ILE A 328 -9.29 19.46 -0.82
C ILE A 328 -9.52 18.95 -2.23
N VAL A 329 -8.55 19.10 -3.15
CA VAL A 329 -8.65 18.57 -4.52
C VAL A 329 -8.81 17.04 -4.50
N LEU A 330 -8.05 16.33 -3.65
CA LEU A 330 -8.20 14.88 -3.45
C LEU A 330 -9.61 14.51 -2.98
N MET A 331 -10.14 15.22 -1.98
CA MET A 331 -11.49 14.97 -1.46
C MET A 331 -12.57 15.24 -2.51
N VAL A 332 -12.46 16.32 -3.27
CA VAL A 332 -13.39 16.65 -4.36
C VAL A 332 -13.36 15.58 -5.43
N GLY A 333 -12.16 15.12 -5.84
CA GLY A 333 -12.02 14.05 -6.82
C GLY A 333 -12.69 12.75 -6.37
N LEU A 334 -12.45 12.32 -5.12
CA LEU A 334 -13.09 11.13 -4.53
C LEU A 334 -14.61 11.31 -4.35
N GLY A 335 -15.05 12.50 -3.95
CA GLY A 335 -16.48 12.83 -3.82
C GLY A 335 -17.22 12.70 -5.15
N ILE A 336 -16.69 13.29 -6.23
CA ILE A 336 -17.26 13.16 -7.58
C ILE A 336 -17.28 11.70 -8.02
N LEU A 337 -16.22 10.94 -7.76
CA LEU A 337 -16.15 9.51 -8.05
C LEU A 337 -17.24 8.75 -7.29
N PHE A 338 -17.38 8.98 -5.99
CA PHE A 338 -18.36 8.31 -5.13
C PHE A 338 -19.81 8.60 -5.56
N PHE A 339 -20.17 9.87 -5.70
CA PHE A 339 -21.53 10.23 -6.14
C PHE A 339 -21.82 9.79 -7.58
N GLY A 340 -20.81 9.82 -8.45
CA GLY A 340 -20.92 9.31 -9.82
C GLY A 340 -21.21 7.80 -9.88
N THR A 341 -20.79 7.02 -8.87
CA THR A 341 -21.09 5.59 -8.75
C THR A 341 -22.49 5.35 -8.18
N LEU A 342 -22.91 6.14 -7.17
CA LEU A 342 -24.22 6.00 -6.50
C LEU A 342 -25.40 6.40 -7.40
N ALA A 343 -25.26 7.42 -8.23
CA ALA A 343 -26.33 7.90 -9.10
C ALA A 343 -26.89 6.82 -10.06
N ARG A 344 -26.20 5.68 -10.19
CA ARG A 344 -26.59 4.56 -11.06
C ARG A 344 -27.05 3.29 -10.37
N SER A 345 -26.92 3.17 -9.07
CA SER A 345 -27.53 2.04 -8.36
C SER A 345 -29.06 2.18 -8.27
N LYS A 346 -29.58 3.34 -8.68
CA LYS A 346 -31.03 3.68 -8.69
C LYS A 346 -31.64 3.71 -10.09
N ALA A 347 -30.88 3.45 -11.15
CA ALA A 347 -31.33 3.33 -12.55
C ALA A 347 -31.03 1.93 -13.10
#